data_5eb58bf408a05765d457fe24816f7cb0
#
_entry.id   5eb58bf408a05765d457fe24816f7cb0
#
_cell.length_a   1.000
_cell.length_b   1.000
_cell.length_c   1.000
_cell.angle_alpha   90.00
_cell.angle_beta   90.00
_cell.angle_gamma   90.00
#
_symmetry.space_group_name_H-M   'P 1'
#
loop_
_entity.id
_entity.type
_entity.pdbx_description
1 polymer ?
#
loop_
_entity_poly.entity_id
_entity_poly.type
_entity_poly.pdbx_seq_one_letter_code
_entity_poly.pdbx_strand_id
1 'polypeptide(L)'
;MRSILTAATALLLSGSAVAQPANPTQLAETAAYLLGNAHRCGVADERVEHAGTAIRDLIIVAARDSAEAAAAEARFVEIFSALAAPSQDRDEFPSCKVVIARFERFEGHHQQAGLTD
;
A
#
# COMPACT_ATOMS: atom_id res chain seq x y z
N MET A 1 -7.53 21.40 -37.35
CA MET A 1 -8.24 20.15 -37.12
C MET A 1 -7.36 19.05 -36.59
N ARG A 2 -6.22 18.86 -37.17
CA ARG A 2 -5.32 17.79 -36.73
C ARG A 2 -4.80 17.99 -35.33
N SER A 3 -4.52 19.23 -34.97
CA SER A 3 -4.02 19.50 -33.63
C SER A 3 -5.05 19.15 -32.56
N ILE A 4 -6.31 19.27 -32.90
CA ILE A 4 -7.37 18.91 -31.98
C ILE A 4 -7.36 17.42 -31.71
N LEU A 5 -7.15 16.63 -32.75
CA LEU A 5 -7.09 15.19 -32.61
C LEU A 5 -5.92 14.77 -31.72
N THR A 6 -4.80 15.45 -31.92
CA THR A 6 -3.62 15.13 -31.11
C THR A 6 -3.87 15.39 -29.63
N ALA A 7 -4.52 16.51 -29.34
CA ALA A 7 -4.82 16.84 -27.96
C ALA A 7 -5.76 15.81 -27.34
N ALA A 8 -6.72 15.36 -28.10
CA ALA A 8 -7.66 14.36 -27.60
C ALA A 8 -6.95 13.06 -27.24
N THR A 9 -6.00 12.68 -28.07
CA THR A 9 -5.25 11.47 -27.84
C THR A 9 -4.49 11.56 -26.51
N ALA A 10 -3.85 12.70 -26.28
CA ALA A 10 -3.10 12.87 -25.05
C ALA A 10 -3.99 12.77 -23.84
N LEU A 11 -5.18 13.34 -23.91
CA LEU A 11 -6.12 13.28 -22.80
C LEU A 11 -6.55 11.85 -22.51
N LEU A 12 -6.77 11.07 -23.56
CA LEU A 12 -7.16 9.68 -23.37
C LEU A 12 -6.08 8.89 -22.64
N LEU A 13 -4.84 9.12 -22.99
CA LEU A 13 -3.75 8.42 -22.33
C LEU A 13 -3.69 8.77 -20.85
N SER A 14 -3.84 10.06 -20.54
CA SER A 14 -3.84 10.48 -19.14
C SER A 14 -5.01 9.87 -18.38
N GLY A 15 -6.19 9.86 -19.00
CA GLY A 15 -7.35 9.28 -18.38
C GLY A 15 -7.20 7.81 -18.09
N SER A 16 -6.59 7.07 -19.03
CA SER A 16 -6.37 5.64 -18.80
C SER A 16 -5.48 5.38 -17.60
N ALA A 17 -4.42 6.15 -17.48
CA ALA A 17 -3.50 5.96 -16.36
C ALA A 17 -4.18 6.20 -15.02
N VAL A 18 -5.04 7.22 -14.95
CA VAL A 18 -5.73 7.55 -13.71
C VAL A 18 -6.84 6.57 -13.40
N ALA A 19 -7.48 6.04 -14.44
CA ALA A 19 -8.68 5.22 -14.25
C ALA A 19 -8.39 3.78 -13.88
N GLN A 20 -7.14 3.36 -13.85
CA GLN A 20 -6.84 1.98 -13.52
C GLN A 20 -7.23 1.65 -12.10
N PRO A 21 -8.03 0.59 -11.90
CA PRO A 21 -8.43 0.22 -10.54
C PRO A 21 -7.26 -0.37 -9.77
N ALA A 22 -7.34 -0.27 -8.46
CA ALA A 22 -6.34 -0.86 -7.61
C ALA A 22 -6.40 -2.38 -7.71
N ASN A 23 -5.24 -3.01 -7.74
CA ASN A 23 -5.14 -4.46 -7.73
C ASN A 23 -4.99 -4.90 -6.28
N PRO A 24 -5.92 -5.69 -5.73
CA PRO A 24 -5.84 -6.03 -4.31
C PRO A 24 -4.57 -6.79 -3.93
N THR A 25 -4.09 -7.68 -4.78
CA THR A 25 -2.85 -8.40 -4.50
C THR A 25 -1.66 -7.45 -4.48
N GLN A 26 -1.58 -6.57 -5.46
CA GLN A 26 -0.49 -5.62 -5.52
C GLN A 26 -0.53 -4.66 -4.34
N LEU A 27 -1.72 -4.23 -3.96
CA LEU A 27 -1.90 -3.39 -2.79
C LEU A 27 -1.41 -4.11 -1.54
N ALA A 28 -1.78 -5.38 -1.40
CA ALA A 28 -1.35 -6.17 -0.26
C ALA A 28 0.16 -6.32 -0.21
N GLU A 29 0.79 -6.58 -1.35
CA GLU A 29 2.24 -6.76 -1.40
C GLU A 29 2.98 -5.48 -1.03
N THR A 30 2.54 -4.36 -1.59
CA THR A 30 3.18 -3.07 -1.32
C THR A 30 3.02 -2.69 0.15
N ALA A 31 1.81 -2.87 0.67
CA ALA A 31 1.53 -2.51 2.06
C ALA A 31 2.27 -3.42 3.03
N ALA A 32 2.31 -4.72 2.74
CA ALA A 32 3.00 -5.65 3.62
C ALA A 32 4.49 -5.34 3.69
N TYR A 33 5.06 -4.95 2.56
CA TYR A 33 6.47 -4.56 2.52
C TYR A 33 6.71 -3.35 3.43
N LEU A 34 5.86 -2.35 3.33
CA LEU A 34 5.99 -1.16 4.17
C LEU A 34 5.79 -1.49 5.65
N LEU A 35 4.71 -2.18 5.98
CA LEU A 35 4.38 -2.45 7.37
C LEU A 35 5.33 -3.43 8.02
N GLY A 36 5.76 -4.45 7.30
CA GLY A 36 6.74 -5.39 7.82
C GLY A 36 8.05 -4.71 8.14
N ASN A 37 8.51 -3.85 7.25
CA ASN A 37 9.74 -3.12 7.50
C ASN A 37 9.57 -2.08 8.61
N ALA A 38 8.39 -1.46 8.70
CA ALA A 38 8.12 -0.53 9.79
C ALA A 38 8.21 -1.24 11.14
N HIS A 39 7.63 -2.43 11.22
CA HIS A 39 7.73 -3.23 12.43
C HIS A 39 9.18 -3.56 12.75
N ARG A 40 9.93 -4.00 11.76
CA ARG A 40 11.35 -4.30 11.92
C ARG A 40 12.12 -3.08 12.40
N CYS A 41 11.73 -1.91 11.95
CA CYS A 41 12.43 -0.67 12.28
C CYS A 41 11.96 -0.04 13.59
N GLY A 42 11.10 -0.72 14.34
CA GLY A 42 10.74 -0.27 15.66
C GLY A 42 9.52 0.60 15.78
N VAL A 43 8.72 0.71 14.72
CA VAL A 43 7.45 1.40 14.84
C VAL A 43 6.57 0.61 15.80
N ALA A 44 5.87 1.30 16.69
CA ALA A 44 5.08 0.66 17.73
C ALA A 44 4.03 -0.29 17.14
N ASP A 45 3.83 -1.41 17.81
CA ASP A 45 2.91 -2.44 17.34
C ASP A 45 1.51 -1.90 17.10
N GLU A 46 1.02 -1.06 17.99
CA GLU A 46 -0.32 -0.49 17.84
C GLU A 46 -0.47 0.31 16.56
N ARG A 47 0.58 1.04 16.21
CA ARG A 47 0.54 1.84 14.99
C ARG A 47 0.56 0.95 13.76
N VAL A 48 1.36 -0.10 13.80
CA VAL A 48 1.42 -1.04 12.69
C VAL A 48 0.09 -1.77 12.54
N GLU A 49 -0.51 -2.16 13.65
CA GLU A 49 -1.81 -2.81 13.62
C GLU A 49 -2.90 -1.90 13.07
N HIS A 50 -2.88 -0.66 13.49
CA HIS A 50 -3.87 0.30 13.01
C HIS A 50 -3.73 0.50 11.50
N ALA A 51 -2.51 0.62 11.03
CA ALA A 51 -2.25 0.73 9.60
C ALA A 51 -2.68 -0.54 8.86
N GLY A 52 -2.45 -1.69 9.48
CA GLY A 52 -2.87 -2.96 8.89
C GLY A 52 -4.37 -3.07 8.71
N THR A 53 -5.11 -2.57 9.68
CA THR A 53 -6.57 -2.56 9.59
C THR A 53 -7.02 -1.68 8.42
N ALA A 54 -6.40 -0.52 8.27
CA ALA A 54 -6.72 0.37 7.16
C ALA A 54 -6.43 -0.30 5.82
N ILE A 55 -5.32 -1.02 5.73
CA ILE A 55 -4.97 -1.73 4.50
C ILE A 55 -5.98 -2.83 4.20
N ARG A 56 -6.41 -3.57 5.23
CA ARG A 56 -7.42 -4.60 5.03
C ARG A 56 -8.69 -4.01 4.44
N ASP A 57 -9.12 -2.87 4.97
CA ASP A 57 -10.31 -2.22 4.45
C ASP A 57 -10.15 -1.84 2.99
N LEU A 58 -8.99 -1.35 2.63
CA LEU A 58 -8.71 -1.00 1.24
C LEU A 58 -8.70 -2.24 0.34
N ILE A 59 -8.18 -3.34 0.84
CA ILE A 59 -8.17 -4.59 0.08
C ILE A 59 -9.59 -5.06 -0.19
N ILE A 60 -10.45 -5.00 0.83
CA ILE A 60 -11.83 -5.43 0.69
C ILE A 60 -12.54 -4.59 -0.37
N VAL A 61 -12.32 -3.28 -0.35
CA VAL A 61 -12.94 -2.40 -1.33
C VAL A 61 -12.44 -2.68 -2.73
N ALA A 62 -11.15 -2.98 -2.88
CA ALA A 62 -10.55 -3.21 -4.19
C ALA A 62 -10.88 -4.59 -4.76
N ALA A 63 -11.20 -5.56 -3.91
CA ALA A 63 -11.45 -6.93 -4.34
C ALA A 63 -12.82 -7.06 -4.98
N ARG A 64 -12.91 -7.95 -5.97
CA ARG A 64 -14.17 -8.20 -6.65
C ARG A 64 -15.08 -9.10 -5.84
N ASP A 65 -14.50 -9.95 -5.02
CA ASP A 65 -15.28 -10.88 -4.19
C ASP A 65 -14.45 -11.27 -2.98
N SER A 66 -15.07 -12.04 -2.08
CA SER A 66 -14.43 -12.42 -0.84
C SER A 66 -13.25 -13.34 -1.05
N ALA A 67 -13.27 -14.16 -2.10
CA ALA A 67 -12.15 -15.04 -2.39
C ALA A 67 -10.91 -14.24 -2.79
N GLU A 68 -11.10 -13.22 -3.59
CA GLU A 68 -10.00 -12.36 -3.99
C GLU A 68 -9.45 -11.59 -2.79
N ALA A 69 -10.34 -11.10 -1.93
CA ALA A 69 -9.91 -10.40 -0.74
C ALA A 69 -9.11 -11.32 0.18
N ALA A 70 -9.57 -12.55 0.36
CA ALA A 70 -8.90 -13.51 1.23
C ALA A 70 -7.51 -13.86 0.67
N ALA A 71 -7.40 -14.02 -0.64
CA ALA A 71 -6.11 -14.31 -1.26
C ALA A 71 -5.13 -13.16 -1.05
N ALA A 72 -5.60 -11.93 -1.21
CA ALA A 72 -4.76 -10.76 -1.00
C ALA A 72 -4.32 -10.66 0.45
N GLU A 73 -5.23 -10.91 1.38
CA GLU A 73 -4.89 -10.88 2.80
C GLU A 73 -3.85 -11.94 3.14
N ALA A 74 -3.98 -13.13 2.58
CA ALA A 74 -3.02 -14.19 2.83
C ALA A 74 -1.64 -13.78 2.32
N ARG A 75 -1.61 -13.13 1.18
CA ARG A 75 -0.34 -12.63 0.64
C ARG A 75 0.26 -11.55 1.53
N PHE A 76 -0.58 -10.68 2.07
CA PHE A 76 -0.12 -9.66 3.00
C PHE A 76 0.55 -10.31 4.22
N VAL A 77 -0.13 -11.28 4.82
CA VAL A 77 0.40 -11.94 6.01
C VAL A 77 1.72 -12.64 5.72
N GLU A 78 1.82 -13.29 4.58
CA GLU A 78 3.03 -13.99 4.18
C GLU A 78 4.22 -13.05 4.10
N ILE A 79 4.05 -11.93 3.41
CA ILE A 79 5.13 -10.98 3.22
C ILE A 79 5.46 -10.25 4.52
N PHE A 80 4.42 -9.82 5.23
CA PHE A 80 4.60 -9.13 6.50
C PHE A 80 5.40 -10.00 7.47
N SER A 81 5.00 -11.25 7.61
CA SER A 81 5.65 -12.15 8.56
C SER A 81 7.11 -12.36 8.23
N ALA A 82 7.41 -12.49 6.94
CA ALA A 82 8.80 -12.68 6.53
C ALA A 82 9.66 -11.47 6.82
N LEU A 83 9.12 -10.28 6.60
CA LEU A 83 9.89 -9.05 6.81
C LEU A 83 9.98 -8.64 8.26
N ALA A 84 8.93 -8.90 9.03
CA ALA A 84 8.90 -8.52 10.43
C ALA A 84 9.72 -9.45 11.31
N ALA A 85 10.03 -10.65 10.83
CA ALA A 85 10.79 -11.61 11.62
C ALA A 85 12.18 -11.08 11.93
N PRO A 86 12.69 -11.32 13.15
CA PRO A 86 14.03 -10.86 13.49
C PRO A 86 15.07 -11.47 12.55
N SER A 87 15.98 -10.63 12.10
CA SER A 87 17.06 -11.09 11.25
C SER A 87 18.24 -10.15 11.43
N GLN A 88 19.39 -10.73 11.54
CA GLN A 88 20.59 -9.96 11.77
C GLN A 88 21.18 -9.37 10.51
N ASP A 89 20.71 -9.85 9.36
CA ASP A 89 21.33 -9.48 8.09
C ASP A 89 20.51 -8.50 7.30
N ARG A 90 19.52 -7.87 7.92
CA ARG A 90 18.61 -7.00 7.17
C ARG A 90 18.62 -5.57 7.64
N ASP A 91 19.73 -5.15 8.13
CA ASP A 91 19.81 -3.82 8.69
C ASP A 91 20.04 -2.75 7.64
N GLU A 92 20.59 -3.13 6.51
CA GLU A 92 21.04 -2.12 5.58
C GLU A 92 19.96 -1.62 4.65
N PHE A 93 19.02 -2.46 4.26
CA PHE A 93 18.15 -2.04 3.19
C PHE A 93 16.78 -2.66 3.29
N PRO A 94 15.71 -1.87 3.14
CA PRO A 94 15.77 -0.40 3.06
C PRO A 94 16.11 0.21 4.40
N SER A 95 16.67 1.40 4.39
CA SER A 95 17.06 2.04 5.64
C SER A 95 15.82 2.36 6.46
N CYS A 96 15.95 2.27 7.77
CA CYS A 96 14.81 2.54 8.65
C CYS A 96 14.37 3.98 8.57
N LYS A 97 15.29 4.90 8.30
CA LYS A 97 14.93 6.29 8.15
C LYS A 97 13.91 6.47 7.03
N VAL A 98 14.17 5.83 5.89
CA VAL A 98 13.27 5.92 4.75
C VAL A 98 11.95 5.20 5.04
N VAL A 99 12.04 4.03 5.64
CA VAL A 99 10.84 3.24 5.98
C VAL A 99 9.93 4.02 6.90
N ILE A 100 10.49 4.59 7.96
CA ILE A 100 9.69 5.33 8.94
C ILE A 100 9.04 6.54 8.29
N ALA A 101 9.77 7.26 7.44
CA ALA A 101 9.20 8.41 6.75
C ALA A 101 8.03 8.01 5.86
N ARG A 102 8.16 6.90 5.16
CA ARG A 102 7.07 6.41 4.31
C ARG A 102 5.87 5.97 5.12
N PHE A 103 6.14 5.31 6.24
CA PHE A 103 5.06 4.86 7.12
C PHE A 103 4.29 6.05 7.68
N GLU A 104 5.00 7.09 8.10
CA GLU A 104 4.36 8.28 8.62
C GLU A 104 3.54 8.99 7.56
N ARG A 105 4.01 8.97 6.33
CA ARG A 105 3.25 9.55 5.23
C ARG A 105 1.95 8.79 5.00
N PHE A 106 2.02 7.47 5.07
CA PHE A 106 0.81 6.67 4.93
C PHE A 106 -0.18 6.98 6.06
N GLU A 107 0.32 7.07 7.29
CA GLU A 107 -0.54 7.41 8.43
C GLU A 107 -1.21 8.75 8.23
N GLY A 108 -0.46 9.72 7.75
CA GLY A 108 -1.02 11.06 7.53
C GLY A 108 -2.12 11.05 6.49
N HIS A 109 -1.93 10.34 5.41
CA HIS A 109 -2.94 10.25 4.37
C HIS A 109 -4.20 9.58 4.87
N HIS A 110 -4.04 8.51 5.62
CA HIS A 110 -5.19 7.79 6.14
C HIS A 110 -5.99 8.64 7.13
N GLN A 111 -5.29 9.35 7.99
CA GLN A 111 -5.95 10.21 8.97
C GLN A 111 -6.68 11.36 8.30
N GLN A 112 -6.09 11.92 7.27
CA GLN A 112 -6.75 12.99 6.52
C GLN A 112 -8.03 12.52 5.87
N ALA A 113 -8.00 11.33 5.30
CA ALA A 113 -9.20 10.77 4.67
C ALA A 113 -10.30 10.57 5.70
N GLY A 114 -9.94 10.10 6.90
CA GLY A 114 -10.89 9.91 7.97
C GLY A 114 -11.51 11.21 8.44
N LEU A 115 -10.71 12.27 8.48
CA LEU A 115 -11.21 13.56 8.90
C LEU A 115 -12.14 14.19 7.87
N THR A 116 -11.93 13.90 6.62
CA THR A 116 -12.75 14.43 5.55
C THR A 116 -14.14 13.80 5.52
N ASP A 117 -14.23 12.60 5.96
CA ASP A 117 -15.50 11.90 5.99
C ASP A 117 -16.35 12.40 7.13
#